data_bfccbf6a2f4b450eeeeabfede3ac3f92
#
_entry.id   bfccbf6a2f4b450eeeeabfede3ac3f92
#
_cell.length_a   1.000
_cell.length_b   1.000
_cell.length_c   1.000
_cell.angle_alpha   90.00
_cell.angle_beta   90.00
_cell.angle_gamma   90.00
#
_symmetry.space_group_name_H-M   'P 1'
#
loop_
_entity.id
_entity.type
_entity.pdbx_description
1 polymer ?
#
loop_
_entity_poly.entity_id
_entity_poly.type
_entity_poly.pdbx_seq_one_letter_code
_entity_poly.pdbx_strand_id
1 'polypeptide(L)'
;MGVTLETVDGRVAMRGAGDAPGSGVSIDLGAIDVRALGGHPLVRAVGKGPGPVIDATAGLGGDAWILAASGRSVVAIERHPHIHALLDDALARARATPTLAHVAARITLLHADARRALTDAAQGAWSILVDPMFPPKAKSALAPRDIRLVKEAVGEDPDAAELLVAALATAAPRIIVKRPHEAPPLGSVPHHVIESRLVRYDIYDRPDLMPKP
;
A
#
# COMPACT_ATOMS: atom_id res chain seq x y z
N MET A 1 -20.74 -4.93 -11.70
CA MET A 1 -21.23 -4.59 -10.34
C MET A 1 -20.35 -3.47 -9.85
N GLY A 2 -20.86 -2.48 -9.16
CA GLY A 2 -20.08 -1.29 -8.79
C GLY A 2 -20.16 -1.01 -7.29
N VAL A 3 -19.19 -0.28 -6.78
CA VAL A 3 -19.21 0.24 -5.41
C VAL A 3 -19.70 1.68 -5.40
N THR A 4 -20.23 2.14 -4.27
CA THR A 4 -20.71 3.50 -4.07
C THR A 4 -20.11 4.07 -2.79
N LEU A 5 -19.72 5.34 -2.82
CA LEU A 5 -19.36 6.08 -1.61
C LEU A 5 -20.61 6.66 -0.94
N GLU A 6 -20.61 6.65 0.37
CA GLU A 6 -21.60 7.28 1.23
C GLU A 6 -20.92 7.88 2.47
N THR A 7 -21.66 8.70 3.21
CA THR A 7 -21.18 9.18 4.52
C THR A 7 -21.96 8.46 5.62
N VAL A 8 -21.24 7.78 6.51
CA VAL A 8 -21.79 7.08 7.67
C VAL A 8 -21.09 7.63 8.92
N ASP A 9 -21.84 8.16 9.85
CA ASP A 9 -21.33 8.74 11.11
C ASP A 9 -20.19 9.76 10.89
N GLY A 10 -20.32 10.59 9.85
CA GLY A 10 -19.32 11.61 9.49
C GLY A 10 -18.06 11.06 8.85
N ARG A 11 -18.01 9.78 8.44
CA ARG A 11 -16.88 9.13 7.78
C ARG A 11 -17.24 8.77 6.34
N VAL A 12 -16.31 8.94 5.43
CA VAL A 12 -16.46 8.39 4.07
C VAL A 12 -16.42 6.87 4.18
N ALA A 13 -17.42 6.22 3.61
CA ALA A 13 -17.59 4.78 3.64
C ALA A 13 -17.89 4.25 2.23
N MET A 14 -17.53 3.03 1.94
CA MET A 14 -17.79 2.36 0.67
C MET A 14 -18.70 1.15 0.90
N ARG A 15 -19.73 1.01 0.07
CA ARG A 15 -20.62 -0.15 0.04
C ARG A 15 -20.73 -0.74 -1.36
N GLY A 16 -21.05 -2.02 -1.44
CA GLY A 16 -21.40 -2.68 -2.70
C GLY A 16 -22.74 -2.21 -3.25
N ALA A 17 -22.94 -2.35 -4.54
CA ALA A 17 -24.18 -1.92 -5.21
C ALA A 17 -25.47 -2.57 -4.66
N GLY A 18 -25.37 -3.78 -4.09
CA GLY A 18 -26.48 -4.51 -3.49
C GLY A 18 -26.65 -4.29 -1.98
N ASP A 19 -25.77 -3.53 -1.35
CA ASP A 19 -25.79 -3.30 0.09
C ASP A 19 -26.80 -2.21 0.47
N ALA A 20 -27.38 -2.32 1.67
CA ALA A 20 -28.31 -1.30 2.19
C ALA A 20 -27.57 0.04 2.41
N PRO A 21 -28.23 1.20 2.18
CA PRO A 21 -27.69 2.49 2.57
C PRO A 21 -27.31 2.54 4.06
N GLY A 22 -26.19 3.18 4.38
CA GLY A 22 -25.67 3.27 5.75
C GLY A 22 -24.86 2.04 6.20
N SER A 23 -24.69 1.02 5.35
CA SER A 23 -23.93 -0.18 5.69
C SER A 23 -22.48 -0.14 5.18
N GLY A 24 -22.05 0.99 4.65
CA GLY A 24 -20.69 1.14 4.10
C GLY A 24 -19.59 0.91 5.13
N VAL A 25 -18.43 0.51 4.64
CA VAL A 25 -17.22 0.28 5.44
C VAL A 25 -16.29 1.47 5.27
N SER A 26 -15.86 2.07 6.38
CA SER A 26 -14.85 3.14 6.43
C SER A 26 -13.51 2.58 6.89
N ILE A 27 -12.43 3.26 6.56
CA ILE A 27 -11.08 2.91 7.05
C ILE A 27 -10.90 3.44 8.47
N ASP A 28 -10.34 2.62 9.36
CA ASP A 28 -9.85 3.02 10.68
C ASP A 28 -8.36 2.73 10.81
N LEU A 29 -7.53 3.74 10.54
CA LEU A 29 -6.07 3.62 10.66
C LEU A 29 -5.61 3.41 12.10
N GLY A 30 -6.39 3.87 13.09
CA GLY A 30 -6.09 3.69 14.51
C GLY A 30 -6.26 2.24 14.99
N ALA A 31 -7.00 1.42 14.26
CA ALA A 31 -7.15 0.00 14.57
C ALA A 31 -5.97 -0.87 14.13
N ILE A 32 -5.05 -0.32 13.32
CA ILE A 32 -3.88 -1.06 12.85
C ILE A 32 -2.86 -1.21 13.99
N ASP A 33 -2.46 -2.45 14.28
CA ASP A 33 -1.49 -2.72 15.33
C ASP A 33 -0.07 -2.29 14.91
N VAL A 34 0.45 -1.29 15.60
CA VAL A 34 1.78 -0.72 15.38
C VAL A 34 2.73 -0.89 16.58
N ARG A 35 2.44 -1.84 17.50
CA ARG A 35 3.22 -1.99 18.74
C ARG A 35 4.56 -2.71 18.56
N ALA A 36 4.72 -3.56 17.54
CA ALA A 36 5.90 -4.41 17.36
C ALA A 36 6.59 -4.18 16.00
N LEU A 37 6.83 -2.92 15.62
CA LEU A 37 7.35 -2.56 14.30
C LEU A 37 8.81 -2.94 14.05
N GLY A 38 9.65 -3.03 15.09
CA GLY A 38 11.08 -3.33 14.93
C GLY A 38 11.38 -4.67 14.25
N GLY A 39 10.49 -5.65 14.41
CA GLY A 39 10.59 -6.97 13.76
C GLY A 39 9.64 -7.15 12.58
N HIS A 40 8.83 -6.14 12.24
CA HIS A 40 7.81 -6.27 11.21
C HIS A 40 8.42 -6.59 9.83
N PRO A 41 7.96 -7.65 9.14
CA PRO A 41 8.57 -8.10 7.87
C PRO A 41 8.62 -7.01 6.81
N LEU A 42 7.57 -6.19 6.65
CA LEU A 42 7.54 -5.06 5.73
C LEU A 42 8.62 -4.01 6.08
N VAL A 43 8.76 -3.66 7.36
CA VAL A 43 9.76 -2.67 7.80
C VAL A 43 11.18 -3.20 7.53
N ARG A 44 11.41 -4.50 7.72
CA ARG A 44 12.66 -5.17 7.36
C ARG A 44 12.88 -5.18 5.84
N ALA A 45 11.84 -5.44 5.06
CA ALA A 45 11.91 -5.48 3.59
C ALA A 45 12.28 -4.11 3.01
N VAL A 46 11.65 -3.05 3.53
CA VAL A 46 11.99 -1.66 3.14
C VAL A 46 13.44 -1.32 3.49
N GLY A 47 13.97 -1.87 4.58
CA GLY A 47 15.34 -1.62 5.01
C GLY A 47 15.57 -0.22 5.58
N LYS A 48 16.84 0.07 5.90
CA LYS A 48 17.26 1.36 6.47
C LYS A 48 18.02 2.16 5.39
N GLY A 49 17.56 3.38 5.13
CA GLY A 49 18.23 4.27 4.20
C GLY A 49 17.59 5.65 4.19
N PRO A 50 18.26 6.64 3.65
CA PRO A 50 17.77 8.01 3.56
C PRO A 50 16.62 8.11 2.55
N GLY A 51 15.75 9.09 2.75
CA GLY A 51 14.66 9.39 1.82
C GLY A 51 13.35 8.67 2.15
N PRO A 52 12.28 9.07 1.46
CA PRO A 52 10.95 8.50 1.66
C PRO A 52 10.85 7.08 1.10
N VAL A 53 9.81 6.39 1.56
CA VAL A 53 9.30 5.15 0.94
C VAL A 53 8.11 5.51 0.08
N ILE A 54 8.07 4.99 -1.15
CA ILE A 54 6.89 5.10 -1.99
C ILE A 54 6.06 3.83 -1.82
N ASP A 55 4.82 3.97 -1.44
CA ASP A 55 3.82 2.91 -1.55
C ASP A 55 3.05 3.13 -2.86
N ALA A 56 3.41 2.38 -3.89
CA ALA A 56 2.88 2.55 -5.24
C ALA A 56 1.46 1.99 -5.43
N THR A 57 0.92 1.33 -4.40
CA THR A 57 -0.38 0.63 -4.42
C THR A 57 -1.08 0.78 -3.07
N ALA A 58 -1.30 2.03 -2.65
CA ALA A 58 -1.68 2.35 -1.28
C ALA A 58 -2.93 1.63 -0.75
N GLY A 59 -3.93 1.39 -1.61
CA GLY A 59 -5.15 0.71 -1.22
C GLY A 59 -5.80 1.36 0.00
N LEU A 60 -6.09 0.56 1.03
CA LEU A 60 -6.66 1.04 2.30
C LEU A 60 -5.62 1.68 3.25
N GLY A 61 -4.37 1.84 2.82
CA GLY A 61 -3.32 2.53 3.55
C GLY A 61 -2.65 1.73 4.67
N GLY A 62 -2.90 0.43 4.78
CA GLY A 62 -2.37 -0.39 5.87
C GLY A 62 -0.84 -0.44 5.89
N ASP A 63 -0.22 -0.70 4.75
CA ASP A 63 1.24 -0.78 4.62
C ASP A 63 1.88 0.61 4.78
N ALA A 64 1.29 1.66 4.17
CA ALA A 64 1.72 3.04 4.36
C ALA A 64 1.67 3.47 5.83
N TRP A 65 0.61 3.08 6.57
CA TRP A 65 0.48 3.37 7.99
C TRP A 65 1.55 2.69 8.84
N ILE A 66 1.81 1.39 8.61
CA ILE A 66 2.87 0.63 9.28
C ILE A 66 4.24 1.28 9.06
N LEU A 67 4.54 1.66 7.82
CA LEU A 67 5.80 2.32 7.46
C LEU A 67 5.93 3.69 8.12
N ALA A 68 4.87 4.51 8.10
CA ALA A 68 4.86 5.82 8.76
C ALA A 68 5.02 5.70 10.28
N ALA A 69 4.35 4.74 10.92
CA ALA A 69 4.47 4.46 12.34
C ALA A 69 5.88 3.95 12.72
N SER A 70 6.59 3.29 11.78
CA SER A 70 8.00 2.92 11.97
C SER A 70 8.98 4.09 11.85
N GLY A 71 8.47 5.30 11.60
CA GLY A 71 9.27 6.53 11.50
C GLY A 71 9.63 6.94 10.07
N ARG A 72 9.15 6.23 9.03
CA ARG A 72 9.44 6.57 7.62
C ARG A 72 8.51 7.68 7.12
N SER A 73 9.03 8.56 6.28
CA SER A 73 8.19 9.39 5.42
C SER A 73 7.68 8.51 4.28
N VAL A 74 6.40 8.60 3.95
CA VAL A 74 5.75 7.75 2.95
C VAL A 74 5.01 8.62 1.95
N VAL A 75 5.23 8.34 0.65
CA VAL A 75 4.37 8.83 -0.42
C VAL A 75 3.50 7.66 -0.86
N ALA A 76 2.21 7.74 -0.58
CA ALA A 76 1.21 6.72 -0.88
C ALA A 76 0.48 7.09 -2.18
N ILE A 77 0.49 6.22 -3.17
CA ILE A 77 -0.13 6.47 -4.48
C ILE A 77 -1.32 5.52 -4.64
N GLU A 78 -2.49 6.07 -4.89
CA GLU A 78 -3.71 5.31 -5.14
C GLU A 78 -4.40 5.81 -6.41
N ARG A 79 -4.67 4.89 -7.36
CA ARG A 79 -5.26 5.23 -8.65
C ARG A 79 -6.78 5.25 -8.66
N HIS A 80 -7.40 4.40 -7.80
CA HIS A 80 -8.85 4.25 -7.80
C HIS A 80 -9.51 5.38 -7.00
N PRO A 81 -10.40 6.19 -7.59
CA PRO A 81 -10.92 7.40 -6.95
C PRO A 81 -11.68 7.13 -5.67
N HIS A 82 -12.45 6.03 -5.57
CA HIS A 82 -13.19 5.69 -4.36
C HIS A 82 -12.26 5.24 -3.23
N ILE A 83 -11.22 4.47 -3.54
CA ILE A 83 -10.24 4.02 -2.53
C ILE A 83 -9.41 5.20 -2.06
N HIS A 84 -8.98 6.07 -2.99
CA HIS A 84 -8.30 7.32 -2.65
C HIS A 84 -9.15 8.16 -1.69
N ALA A 85 -10.45 8.37 -1.97
CA ALA A 85 -11.34 9.17 -1.14
C ALA A 85 -11.53 8.57 0.27
N LEU A 86 -11.61 7.23 0.39
CA LEU A 86 -11.65 6.54 1.68
C LEU A 86 -10.37 6.77 2.49
N LEU A 87 -9.21 6.65 1.84
CA LEU A 87 -7.92 6.80 2.51
C LEU A 87 -7.65 8.27 2.88
N ASP A 88 -8.04 9.21 2.04
CA ASP A 88 -7.92 10.64 2.31
C ASP A 88 -8.73 11.06 3.55
N ASP A 89 -10.00 10.62 3.63
CA ASP A 89 -10.84 10.82 4.81
C ASP A 89 -10.21 10.20 6.07
N ALA A 90 -9.73 8.96 5.97
CA ALA A 90 -9.09 8.28 7.10
C ALA A 90 -7.83 9.02 7.59
N LEU A 91 -7.00 9.51 6.67
CA LEU A 91 -5.82 10.32 7.00
C LEU A 91 -6.20 11.67 7.59
N ALA A 92 -7.26 12.32 7.09
CA ALA A 92 -7.77 13.58 7.66
C ALA A 92 -8.22 13.37 9.11
N ARG A 93 -8.99 12.31 9.39
CA ARG A 93 -9.41 11.94 10.76
C ARG A 93 -8.22 11.60 11.65
N ALA A 94 -7.25 10.86 11.15
CA ALA A 94 -6.04 10.52 11.89
C ALA A 94 -5.20 11.77 12.21
N ARG A 95 -5.09 12.75 11.30
CA ARG A 95 -4.44 14.05 11.56
C ARG A 95 -5.14 14.87 12.63
N ALA A 96 -6.47 14.77 12.72
CA ALA A 96 -7.27 15.44 13.76
C ALA A 96 -7.21 14.73 15.13
N THR A 97 -6.69 13.50 15.20
CA THR A 97 -6.61 12.70 16.43
C THR A 97 -5.21 12.85 17.05
N PRO A 98 -5.06 13.45 18.25
CA PRO A 98 -3.75 13.78 18.84
C PRO A 98 -2.76 12.61 18.90
N THR A 99 -3.24 11.39 19.23
CA THR A 99 -2.41 10.19 19.32
C THR A 99 -1.95 9.61 17.97
N LEU A 100 -2.63 9.97 16.87
CA LEU A 100 -2.38 9.47 15.52
C LEU A 100 -1.73 10.51 14.61
N ALA A 101 -1.87 11.80 14.95
CA ALA A 101 -1.47 12.93 14.12
C ALA A 101 0.00 12.84 13.68
N HIS A 102 0.90 12.42 14.58
CA HIS A 102 2.33 12.32 14.30
C HIS A 102 2.68 11.22 13.27
N VAL A 103 1.87 10.17 13.18
CA VAL A 103 2.01 9.12 12.14
C VAL A 103 1.44 9.62 10.84
N ALA A 104 0.20 10.15 10.86
CA ALA A 104 -0.49 10.63 9.68
C ALA A 104 0.27 11.77 8.97
N ALA A 105 0.99 12.61 9.72
CA ALA A 105 1.82 13.68 9.18
C ALA A 105 3.00 13.18 8.33
N ARG A 106 3.38 11.91 8.44
CA ARG A 106 4.44 11.31 7.62
C ARG A 106 3.94 10.75 6.29
N ILE A 107 2.63 10.77 6.05
CA ILE A 107 2.02 10.21 4.84
C ILE A 107 1.53 11.34 3.94
N THR A 108 2.07 11.39 2.72
CA THR A 108 1.55 12.18 1.61
C THR A 108 0.78 11.27 0.69
N LEU A 109 -0.51 11.53 0.47
CA LEU A 109 -1.36 10.75 -0.41
C LEU A 109 -1.46 11.42 -1.78
N LEU A 110 -1.28 10.66 -2.86
CA LEU A 110 -1.41 11.11 -4.24
C LEU A 110 -2.50 10.31 -4.95
N HIS A 111 -3.43 10.99 -5.60
CA HIS A 111 -4.38 10.37 -6.52
C HIS A 111 -3.75 10.29 -7.92
N ALA A 112 -3.15 9.17 -8.26
CA ALA A 112 -2.45 8.99 -9.52
C ALA A 112 -2.30 7.51 -9.90
N ASP A 113 -2.03 7.24 -11.17
CA ASP A 113 -1.50 5.96 -11.63
C ASP A 113 0.01 5.92 -11.37
N ALA A 114 0.45 5.02 -10.51
CA ALA A 114 1.85 4.92 -10.10
C ALA A 114 2.80 4.62 -11.28
N ARG A 115 2.36 3.92 -12.32
CA ARG A 115 3.17 3.66 -13.52
C ARG A 115 3.65 4.95 -14.18
N ARG A 116 2.87 6.02 -14.05
CA ARG A 116 3.19 7.36 -14.60
C ARG A 116 3.80 8.28 -13.56
N ALA A 117 3.29 8.20 -12.32
CA ALA A 117 3.69 9.12 -11.27
C ALA A 117 5.08 8.82 -10.69
N LEU A 118 5.57 7.58 -10.78
CA LEU A 118 6.83 7.15 -10.17
C LEU A 118 8.04 7.93 -10.70
N THR A 119 8.04 8.38 -11.96
CA THR A 119 9.14 9.18 -12.52
C THR A 119 9.43 10.42 -11.67
N ASP A 120 8.39 11.09 -11.18
CA ASP A 120 8.51 12.30 -10.37
C ASP A 120 8.46 11.99 -8.86
N ALA A 121 7.52 11.13 -8.45
CA ALA A 121 7.29 10.82 -7.04
C ALA A 121 8.46 10.08 -6.38
N ALA A 122 9.25 9.33 -7.16
CA ALA A 122 10.37 8.54 -6.63
C ALA A 122 11.70 9.31 -6.59
N GLN A 123 11.71 10.61 -6.86
CA GLN A 123 12.93 11.40 -6.73
C GLN A 123 13.40 11.43 -5.28
N GLY A 124 14.64 10.95 -5.04
CA GLY A 124 15.21 10.82 -3.70
C GLY A 124 14.57 9.74 -2.82
N ALA A 125 13.70 8.90 -3.37
CA ALA A 125 13.12 7.79 -2.63
C ALA A 125 14.19 6.74 -2.29
N TRP A 126 14.11 6.21 -1.05
CA TRP A 126 14.92 5.07 -0.64
C TRP A 126 14.40 3.76 -1.23
N SER A 127 13.09 3.54 -1.19
CA SER A 127 12.50 2.30 -1.67
C SER A 127 11.09 2.49 -2.21
N ILE A 128 10.66 1.57 -3.07
CA ILE A 128 9.32 1.53 -3.63
C ILE A 128 8.69 0.19 -3.27
N LEU A 129 7.52 0.23 -2.64
CA LEU A 129 6.67 -0.93 -2.38
C LEU A 129 5.63 -1.05 -3.48
N VAL A 130 5.46 -2.27 -3.99
CA VAL A 130 4.47 -2.66 -4.99
C VAL A 130 3.69 -3.85 -4.42
N ASP A 131 2.39 -3.67 -4.17
CA ASP A 131 1.47 -4.73 -3.70
C ASP A 131 0.27 -4.85 -4.65
N PRO A 132 0.47 -5.39 -5.86
CA PRO A 132 -0.61 -5.48 -6.82
C PRO A 132 -1.65 -6.49 -6.36
N MET A 133 -2.91 -6.25 -6.73
CA MET A 133 -4.01 -7.17 -6.44
C MET A 133 -3.82 -8.47 -7.20
N PHE A 134 -3.71 -9.56 -6.46
CA PHE A 134 -3.63 -10.91 -7.05
C PHE A 134 -5.01 -11.56 -7.13
N PRO A 135 -5.23 -12.42 -8.15
CA PRO A 135 -6.44 -13.23 -8.23
C PRO A 135 -6.65 -14.01 -6.93
N PRO A 136 -7.88 -14.11 -6.44
CA PRO A 136 -8.19 -14.86 -5.24
C PRO A 136 -7.86 -16.34 -5.45
N LYS A 137 -7.28 -17.00 -4.44
CA LYS A 137 -7.20 -18.48 -4.44
C LYS A 137 -8.61 -19.06 -4.41
N ALA A 138 -8.87 -20.09 -5.22
CA ALA A 138 -10.17 -20.76 -5.37
C ALA A 138 -10.74 -21.35 -4.06
N LYS A 139 -10.00 -21.39 -2.96
CA LYS A 139 -10.38 -22.02 -1.68
C LYS A 139 -10.05 -21.17 -0.44
N SER A 140 -9.91 -19.84 -0.53
CA SER A 140 -9.71 -19.03 0.67
C SER A 140 -11.03 -18.79 1.40
N ALA A 141 -11.01 -18.81 2.75
CA ALA A 141 -12.09 -18.27 3.57
C ALA A 141 -12.47 -16.88 3.06
N LEU A 142 -13.75 -16.51 3.18
CA LEU A 142 -14.23 -15.18 2.76
C LEU A 142 -13.33 -14.10 3.36
N ALA A 143 -12.64 -13.35 2.50
CA ALA A 143 -11.85 -12.20 2.93
C ALA A 143 -12.70 -11.21 3.74
N PRO A 144 -12.14 -10.44 4.67
CA PRO A 144 -12.85 -9.35 5.35
C PRO A 144 -13.62 -8.47 4.36
N ARG A 145 -14.73 -7.89 4.82
CA ARG A 145 -15.67 -7.17 3.94
C ARG A 145 -15.01 -6.00 3.22
N ASP A 146 -14.16 -5.24 3.90
CA ASP A 146 -13.37 -4.15 3.35
C ASP A 146 -12.51 -4.61 2.16
N ILE A 147 -11.77 -5.71 2.32
CA ILE A 147 -10.93 -6.29 1.25
C ILE A 147 -11.80 -6.76 0.07
N ARG A 148 -12.99 -7.31 0.32
CA ARG A 148 -13.90 -7.73 -0.76
C ARG A 148 -14.41 -6.53 -1.55
N LEU A 149 -14.78 -5.44 -0.86
CA LEU A 149 -15.23 -4.20 -1.49
C LEU A 149 -14.13 -3.55 -2.32
N VAL A 150 -12.88 -3.56 -1.82
CA VAL A 150 -11.73 -3.10 -2.61
C VAL A 150 -11.58 -3.93 -3.88
N LYS A 151 -11.64 -5.27 -3.79
CA LYS A 151 -11.58 -6.14 -4.97
C LYS A 151 -12.73 -5.91 -5.94
N GLU A 152 -13.93 -5.65 -5.45
CA GLU A 152 -15.09 -5.31 -6.28
C GLU A 152 -14.89 -3.96 -6.99
N ALA A 153 -14.25 -2.99 -6.32
CA ALA A 153 -13.99 -1.66 -6.85
C ALA A 153 -12.88 -1.66 -7.91
N VAL A 154 -11.76 -2.32 -7.59
CA VAL A 154 -10.51 -2.24 -8.37
C VAL A 154 -10.41 -3.36 -9.41
N GLY A 155 -10.97 -4.54 -9.12
CA GLY A 155 -10.79 -5.72 -9.94
C GLY A 155 -9.41 -6.37 -9.78
N GLU A 156 -8.91 -6.95 -10.86
CA GLU A 156 -7.54 -7.49 -10.95
C GLU A 156 -6.60 -6.42 -11.50
N ASP A 157 -5.30 -6.54 -11.17
CA ASP A 157 -4.24 -5.68 -11.69
C ASP A 157 -3.49 -6.37 -12.83
N PRO A 158 -4.03 -6.40 -14.07
CA PRO A 158 -3.37 -7.02 -15.21
C PRO A 158 -2.08 -6.31 -15.59
N ASP A 159 -1.91 -5.09 -15.14
CA ASP A 159 -0.78 -4.20 -15.40
C ASP A 159 0.28 -4.21 -14.28
N ALA A 160 0.21 -5.17 -13.36
CA ALA A 160 1.17 -5.30 -12.26
C ALA A 160 2.64 -5.43 -12.74
N ALA A 161 2.87 -6.13 -13.84
CA ALA A 161 4.21 -6.26 -14.43
C ALA A 161 4.72 -4.91 -14.97
N GLU A 162 3.86 -4.10 -15.58
CA GLU A 162 4.21 -2.75 -16.04
C GLU A 162 4.57 -1.84 -14.86
N LEU A 163 3.86 -1.97 -13.73
CA LEU A 163 4.18 -1.22 -12.53
C LEU A 163 5.56 -1.58 -11.97
N LEU A 164 5.92 -2.87 -11.95
CA LEU A 164 7.25 -3.29 -11.56
C LEU A 164 8.33 -2.72 -12.50
N VAL A 165 8.09 -2.75 -13.81
CA VAL A 165 9.01 -2.15 -14.80
C VAL A 165 9.17 -0.65 -14.54
N ALA A 166 8.07 0.07 -14.30
CA ALA A 166 8.13 1.49 -13.97
C ALA A 166 8.91 1.76 -12.67
N ALA A 167 8.71 0.93 -11.63
CA ALA A 167 9.45 1.04 -10.38
C ALA A 167 10.95 0.79 -10.58
N LEU A 168 11.32 -0.25 -11.35
CA LEU A 168 12.71 -0.55 -11.68
C LEU A 168 13.38 0.51 -12.57
N ALA A 169 12.63 1.30 -13.31
CA ALA A 169 13.15 2.39 -14.12
C ALA A 169 13.51 3.65 -13.31
N THR A 170 13.06 3.75 -12.04
CA THR A 170 13.39 4.89 -11.16
C THR A 170 14.81 4.84 -10.64
N ALA A 171 15.25 5.88 -9.92
CA ALA A 171 16.53 5.90 -9.20
C ALA A 171 16.45 5.34 -7.78
N ALA A 172 15.34 4.74 -7.36
CA ALA A 172 15.20 4.16 -6.03
C ALA A 172 16.15 2.94 -5.88
N PRO A 173 16.98 2.89 -4.82
CA PRO A 173 17.96 1.80 -4.64
C PRO A 173 17.33 0.43 -4.35
N ARG A 174 16.04 0.40 -3.91
CA ARG A 174 15.38 -0.85 -3.52
C ARG A 174 13.93 -0.87 -3.95
N ILE A 175 13.54 -1.92 -4.66
CA ILE A 175 12.15 -2.18 -5.01
C ILE A 175 11.68 -3.42 -4.25
N ILE A 176 10.50 -3.37 -3.67
CA ILE A 176 9.88 -4.45 -2.90
C ILE A 176 8.56 -4.83 -3.55
N VAL A 177 8.36 -6.10 -3.84
CA VAL A 177 7.09 -6.62 -4.34
C VAL A 177 6.49 -7.56 -3.31
N LYS A 178 5.32 -7.22 -2.80
CA LYS A 178 4.58 -8.06 -1.86
C LYS A 178 3.84 -9.15 -2.63
N ARG A 179 4.00 -10.41 -2.23
CA ARG A 179 3.49 -11.58 -2.95
C ARG A 179 2.89 -12.63 -2.01
N PRO A 180 1.85 -13.36 -2.43
CA PRO A 180 1.51 -14.65 -1.82
C PRO A 180 2.70 -15.62 -1.94
N HIS A 181 2.90 -16.50 -0.95
CA HIS A 181 4.03 -17.43 -0.92
C HIS A 181 4.19 -18.26 -2.20
N GLU A 182 3.07 -18.76 -2.73
CA GLU A 182 3.05 -19.68 -3.90
C GLU A 182 3.02 -18.96 -5.24
N ALA A 183 2.89 -17.61 -5.26
CA ALA A 183 2.86 -16.88 -6.51
C ALA A 183 4.26 -16.85 -7.14
N PRO A 184 4.40 -16.97 -8.47
CA PRO A 184 5.70 -16.77 -9.12
C PRO A 184 6.18 -15.33 -8.90
N PRO A 185 7.49 -15.02 -9.01
CA PRO A 185 7.97 -13.65 -9.06
C PRO A 185 7.21 -12.85 -10.14
N LEU A 186 7.01 -11.54 -9.90
CA LEU A 186 6.28 -10.69 -10.84
C LEU A 186 7.10 -10.39 -12.11
N GLY A 187 8.40 -10.49 -12.03
CA GLY A 187 9.33 -10.23 -13.13
C GLY A 187 10.53 -11.16 -13.04
N SER A 188 11.74 -10.58 -13.02
CA SER A 188 12.99 -11.33 -12.80
C SER A 188 13.04 -11.98 -11.41
N VAL A 189 14.00 -12.86 -11.21
CA VAL A 189 14.26 -13.46 -9.90
C VAL A 189 14.67 -12.37 -8.91
N PRO A 190 14.05 -12.26 -7.73
CA PRO A 190 14.45 -11.29 -6.72
C PRO A 190 15.83 -11.61 -6.15
N HIS A 191 16.57 -10.59 -5.72
CA HIS A 191 17.87 -10.75 -5.08
C HIS A 191 17.74 -11.34 -3.67
N HIS A 192 16.67 -10.97 -2.95
CA HIS A 192 16.36 -11.46 -1.62
C HIS A 192 14.86 -11.68 -1.49
N VAL A 193 14.49 -12.55 -0.53
CA VAL A 193 13.10 -12.77 -0.13
C VAL A 193 13.01 -12.66 1.39
N ILE A 194 12.06 -11.88 1.88
CA ILE A 194 11.69 -11.86 3.30
C ILE A 194 10.30 -12.46 3.43
N GLU A 195 10.22 -13.58 4.13
CA GLU A 195 8.97 -14.26 4.38
C GLU A 195 8.29 -13.74 5.65
N SER A 196 6.97 -13.71 5.62
CA SER A 196 6.09 -13.51 6.76
C SER A 196 5.09 -14.66 6.86
N ARG A 197 4.23 -14.66 7.84
CA ARG A 197 3.22 -15.72 7.99
C ARG A 197 2.25 -15.82 6.81
N LEU A 198 1.89 -14.70 6.17
CA LEU A 198 0.82 -14.63 5.16
C LEU A 198 1.33 -14.34 3.75
N VAL A 199 2.43 -13.62 3.65
CA VAL A 199 2.98 -13.12 2.39
C VAL A 199 4.50 -13.17 2.45
N ARG A 200 5.13 -13.05 1.29
CA ARG A 200 6.55 -12.77 1.18
C ARG A 200 6.78 -11.42 0.51
N TYR A 201 7.98 -10.88 0.69
CA TYR A 201 8.45 -9.66 0.06
C TYR A 201 9.63 -10.02 -0.84
N ASP A 202 9.43 -9.94 -2.15
CA ASP A 202 10.46 -10.12 -3.15
C ASP A 202 11.23 -8.80 -3.27
N ILE A 203 12.55 -8.81 -3.07
CA ILE A 203 13.38 -7.60 -2.99
C ILE A 203 14.34 -7.56 -4.18
N TYR A 204 14.32 -6.42 -4.86
CA TYR A 204 15.20 -6.09 -5.98
C TYR A 204 16.09 -4.93 -5.54
N ASP A 205 17.32 -5.27 -5.11
CA ASP A 205 18.33 -4.30 -4.72
C ASP A 205 19.11 -3.81 -5.93
N ARG A 206 19.49 -2.54 -5.91
CA ARG A 206 20.32 -1.89 -6.93
C ARG A 206 21.55 -1.32 -6.24
N PRO A 207 22.61 -2.14 -6.07
CA PRO A 207 23.80 -1.77 -5.28
C PRO A 207 24.53 -0.54 -5.80
N ASP A 208 24.47 -0.30 -7.11
CA ASP A 208 25.02 0.88 -7.78
C ASP A 208 24.35 2.20 -7.37
N LEU A 209 23.12 2.14 -6.88
CA LEU A 209 22.33 3.28 -6.40
C LEU A 209 22.30 3.38 -4.87
N MET A 210 22.84 2.39 -4.15
CA MET A 210 22.94 2.45 -2.70
C MET A 210 23.94 3.55 -2.27
N PRO A 211 23.61 4.34 -1.22
CA PRO A 211 24.60 5.27 -0.67
C PRO A 211 25.82 4.48 -0.20
N LYS A 212 26.99 5.00 -0.53
CA LYS A 212 28.26 4.44 -0.01
C LYS A 212 28.28 4.58 1.50
N PRO A 213 28.83 3.59 2.23
CA PRO A 213 28.94 3.61 3.68
C PRO A 213 29.76 4.79 4.21
#